data_82b5a958f3a88778d293ace0b4662436
#
_entry.id   82b5a958f3a88778d293ace0b4662436
#
_cell.length_a   1.000
_cell.length_b   1.000
_cell.length_c   1.000
_cell.angle_alpha   90.00
_cell.angle_beta   90.00
_cell.angle_gamma   90.00
#
_symmetry.space_group_name_H-M   'P 1'
#
loop_
_entity.id
_entity.type
_entity.pdbx_description
1 polymer ?
#
loop_
_entity_poly.entity_id
_entity_poly.type
_entity_poly.pdbx_seq_one_letter_code
_entity_poly.pdbx_strand_id
1 'polypeptide(L)'
;MKLHIVGGFLGSGKTTAIIGAAKQLMDQGTRVGVVTNDQGRYLVDTAFFELSTTPTVEVTGGCFCCNYDDLDAQLEQLKETAQPDVIFAESVGSCADIVATVVKPLLELRSDEVKPSSFSVFTDARLLRRRLLGQPMPFSDDVVYIFDKQIEESGLLVINKIDLLEPEAASQVRELAVARFPASIIRTQNSLDPGNIAGWVDVLTTGDLALPAHPLDIDYERYGTGEAQLAWLDERVTLRPLEGRGRETVMHFLEAMVK
;
A
#
# COMPACT_ATOMS: atom_id res chain seq x y z
N MET A 1 -1.14 -20.61 3.75
CA MET A 1 -1.74 -19.31 3.46
C MET A 1 -0.88 -18.56 2.45
N LYS A 2 -1.47 -17.87 1.45
CA LYS A 2 -0.73 -16.98 0.55
C LYS A 2 -0.67 -15.59 1.16
N LEU A 3 0.51 -14.97 1.17
CA LEU A 3 0.71 -13.61 1.67
C LEU A 3 1.09 -12.68 0.51
N HIS A 4 0.32 -11.64 0.31
CA HIS A 4 0.58 -10.56 -0.64
C HIS A 4 0.97 -9.30 0.13
N ILE A 5 2.22 -8.89 -0.01
CA ILE A 5 2.75 -7.68 0.61
C ILE A 5 2.43 -6.50 -0.31
N VAL A 6 1.90 -5.44 0.27
CA VAL A 6 1.49 -4.22 -0.44
C VAL A 6 2.21 -3.02 0.17
N GLY A 7 3.13 -2.48 -0.60
CA GLY A 7 3.90 -1.28 -0.25
C GLY A 7 3.59 -0.11 -1.17
N GLY A 8 4.28 0.99 -0.93
CA GLY A 8 4.21 2.19 -1.76
C GLY A 8 3.89 3.46 -0.99
N PHE A 9 4.13 4.59 -1.64
CA PHE A 9 4.11 5.91 -1.01
C PHE A 9 2.75 6.30 -0.45
N LEU A 10 2.76 7.30 0.42
CA LEU A 10 1.57 7.90 1.03
C LEU A 10 0.55 8.30 -0.02
N GLY A 11 -0.72 7.99 0.23
CA GLY A 11 -1.80 8.33 -0.66
C GLY A 11 -1.78 7.63 -2.04
N SER A 12 -0.95 6.62 -2.25
CA SER A 12 -0.89 5.87 -3.53
C SER A 12 -2.12 4.99 -3.79
N GLY A 13 -2.98 4.76 -2.77
CA GLY A 13 -4.22 4.00 -2.87
C GLY A 13 -4.09 2.52 -2.56
N LYS A 14 -3.12 2.12 -1.74
CA LYS A 14 -2.92 0.76 -1.24
C LYS A 14 -4.17 0.21 -0.56
N THR A 15 -4.61 0.88 0.51
CA THR A 15 -5.78 0.54 1.32
C THR A 15 -7.03 0.37 0.45
N THR A 16 -7.28 1.31 -0.47
CA THR A 16 -8.41 1.24 -1.42
C THR A 16 -8.35 -0.01 -2.30
N ALA A 17 -7.15 -0.34 -2.80
CA ALA A 17 -6.97 -1.52 -3.65
C ALA A 17 -7.17 -2.82 -2.85
N ILE A 18 -6.63 -2.90 -1.63
CA ILE A 18 -6.77 -4.07 -0.75
C ILE A 18 -8.24 -4.30 -0.40
N ILE A 19 -8.98 -3.25 -0.02
CA ILE A 19 -10.43 -3.36 0.27
C ILE A 19 -11.18 -3.91 -0.94
N GLY A 20 -10.92 -3.38 -2.14
CA GLY A 20 -11.54 -3.86 -3.36
C GLY A 20 -11.20 -5.32 -3.66
N ALA A 21 -9.94 -5.72 -3.51
CA ALA A 21 -9.47 -7.08 -3.73
C ALA A 21 -10.03 -8.05 -2.69
N ALA A 22 -10.00 -7.69 -1.41
CA ALA A 22 -10.54 -8.50 -0.34
C ALA A 22 -12.04 -8.79 -0.55
N LYS A 23 -12.80 -7.75 -0.89
CA LYS A 23 -14.22 -7.91 -1.21
C LYS A 23 -14.45 -8.87 -2.37
N GLN A 24 -13.74 -8.71 -3.49
CA GLN A 24 -13.90 -9.59 -4.66
C GLN A 24 -13.54 -11.05 -4.36
N LEU A 25 -12.47 -11.27 -3.60
CA LEU A 25 -12.06 -12.62 -3.20
C LEU A 25 -13.08 -13.26 -2.24
N MET A 26 -13.60 -12.50 -1.28
CA MET A 26 -14.65 -12.98 -0.36
C MET A 26 -15.96 -13.29 -1.09
N ASP A 27 -16.35 -12.47 -2.07
CA ASP A 27 -17.53 -12.74 -2.92
C ASP A 27 -17.38 -14.04 -3.73
N GLN A 28 -16.14 -14.49 -3.97
CA GLN A 28 -15.80 -15.77 -4.61
C GLN A 28 -15.64 -16.94 -3.61
N GLY A 29 -15.88 -16.69 -2.31
CA GLY A 29 -15.77 -17.70 -1.27
C GLY A 29 -14.37 -17.92 -0.70
N THR A 30 -13.39 -17.09 -1.05
CA THR A 30 -12.04 -17.12 -0.48
C THR A 30 -12.02 -16.44 0.89
N ARG A 31 -11.42 -17.06 1.88
CA ARG A 31 -11.23 -16.45 3.20
C ARG A 31 -10.03 -15.50 3.12
N VAL A 32 -10.27 -14.22 3.40
CA VAL A 32 -9.25 -13.17 3.33
C VAL A 32 -8.99 -12.61 4.71
N GLY A 33 -7.72 -12.39 5.03
CA GLY A 33 -7.27 -11.63 6.18
C GLY A 33 -6.46 -10.41 5.74
N VAL A 34 -6.42 -9.40 6.57
CA VAL A 34 -5.61 -8.20 6.33
C VAL A 34 -4.77 -7.89 7.56
N VAL A 35 -3.50 -7.61 7.33
CA VAL A 35 -2.62 -7.00 8.32
C VAL A 35 -2.41 -5.56 7.90
N THR A 36 -2.88 -4.63 8.71
CA THR A 36 -2.63 -3.20 8.53
C THR A 36 -1.45 -2.76 9.38
N ASN A 37 -0.79 -1.70 8.96
CA ASN A 37 0.27 -1.07 9.71
C ASN A 37 0.00 0.44 9.74
N ASP A 38 -0.92 0.84 10.59
CA ASP A 38 -1.33 2.22 10.77
C ASP A 38 -0.51 2.86 11.89
N GLN A 39 0.07 4.03 11.63
CA GLN A 39 0.82 4.80 12.63
C GLN A 39 -0.03 5.88 13.32
N GLY A 40 -1.27 6.05 12.90
CA GLY A 40 -2.19 7.04 13.43
C GLY A 40 -2.75 6.68 14.81
N ARG A 41 -3.19 7.69 15.55
CA ARG A 41 -3.87 7.50 16.84
C ARG A 41 -5.26 6.87 16.69
N TYR A 42 -5.91 7.10 15.57
CA TYR A 42 -7.28 6.68 15.29
C TYR A 42 -7.38 5.53 14.30
N LEU A 43 -6.22 4.99 13.83
CA LEU A 43 -6.14 3.77 13.05
C LEU A 43 -7.10 3.79 11.84
N VAL A 44 -6.92 4.80 11.00
CA VAL A 44 -7.87 5.11 9.91
C VAL A 44 -7.99 3.95 8.94
N ASP A 45 -6.87 3.33 8.56
CA ASP A 45 -6.88 2.20 7.62
C ASP A 45 -7.62 0.99 8.22
N THR A 46 -7.37 0.67 9.50
CA THR A 46 -8.08 -0.39 10.23
C THR A 46 -9.57 -0.14 10.28
N ALA A 47 -10.01 1.09 10.56
CA ALA A 47 -11.43 1.46 10.59
C ALA A 47 -12.11 1.28 9.22
N PHE A 48 -11.42 1.51 8.10
CA PHE A 48 -11.95 1.24 6.76
C PHE A 48 -12.16 -0.26 6.53
N PHE A 49 -11.24 -1.12 6.98
CA PHE A 49 -11.40 -2.57 6.87
C PHE A 49 -12.51 -3.11 7.76
N GLU A 50 -12.67 -2.59 8.98
CA GLU A 50 -13.78 -2.97 9.87
C GLU A 50 -15.15 -2.71 9.23
N LEU A 51 -15.29 -1.60 8.49
CA LEU A 51 -16.51 -1.30 7.73
C LEU A 51 -16.79 -2.30 6.58
N SER A 52 -15.75 -2.99 6.11
CA SER A 52 -15.86 -3.98 5.03
C SER A 52 -16.11 -5.41 5.52
N THR A 53 -16.17 -5.64 6.83
CA THR A 53 -16.32 -6.97 7.46
C THR A 53 -15.18 -7.95 7.16
N THR A 54 -14.03 -7.46 6.71
CA THR A 54 -12.84 -8.27 6.47
C THR A 54 -12.11 -8.52 7.79
N PRO A 55 -11.76 -9.77 8.14
CA PRO A 55 -10.91 -10.06 9.29
C PRO A 55 -9.59 -9.29 9.20
N THR A 56 -9.36 -8.41 10.15
CA THR A 56 -8.21 -7.49 10.15
C THR A 56 -7.52 -7.53 11.49
N VAL A 57 -6.19 -7.55 11.45
CA VAL A 57 -5.32 -7.34 12.62
C VAL A 57 -4.36 -6.20 12.31
N GLU A 58 -3.79 -5.63 13.32
CA GLU A 58 -2.99 -4.44 13.21
C GLU A 58 -1.63 -4.60 13.90
N VAL A 59 -0.57 -4.15 13.22
CA VAL A 59 0.74 -3.94 13.81
C VAL A 59 0.80 -2.51 14.34
N THR A 60 0.97 -2.35 15.64
CA THR A 60 1.01 -1.06 16.32
C THR A 60 2.39 -0.75 16.87
N GLY A 61 2.69 0.53 17.08
CA GLY A 61 3.94 0.96 17.73
C GLY A 61 5.17 1.05 16.83
N GLY A 62 5.00 0.94 15.52
CA GLY A 62 6.05 1.08 14.52
C GLY A 62 5.69 0.38 13.21
N CYS A 63 6.49 0.60 12.16
CA CYS A 63 6.29 -0.14 10.93
C CYS A 63 6.73 -1.60 11.11
N PHE A 64 6.05 -2.54 10.46
CA PHE A 64 6.41 -3.96 10.55
C PHE A 64 7.78 -4.27 9.90
N CYS A 65 8.34 -3.37 9.10
CA CYS A 65 9.72 -3.46 8.64
C CYS A 65 10.74 -3.24 9.79
N CYS A 66 10.35 -2.52 10.85
CA CYS A 66 11.14 -2.32 12.05
C CYS A 66 10.75 -3.26 13.21
N ASN A 67 9.59 -3.90 13.10
CA ASN A 67 9.01 -4.73 14.16
C ASN A 67 8.46 -6.05 13.58
N TYR A 68 9.38 -6.90 13.09
CA TYR A 68 9.03 -8.19 12.49
C TYR A 68 8.29 -9.12 13.45
N ASP A 69 8.68 -9.12 14.74
CA ASP A 69 8.07 -10.00 15.75
C ASP A 69 6.56 -9.69 15.92
N ASP A 70 6.17 -8.41 15.84
CA ASP A 70 4.76 -8.04 15.89
C ASP A 70 4.02 -8.48 14.63
N LEU A 71 4.62 -8.34 13.46
CA LEU A 71 4.03 -8.87 12.22
C LEU A 71 3.79 -10.38 12.35
N ASP A 72 4.79 -11.11 12.83
CA ASP A 72 4.71 -12.55 13.01
C ASP A 72 3.58 -12.95 13.98
N ALA A 73 3.46 -12.26 15.11
CA ALA A 73 2.39 -12.46 16.07
C ALA A 73 0.99 -12.19 15.46
N GLN A 74 0.85 -11.15 14.66
CA GLN A 74 -0.41 -10.80 13.98
C GLN A 74 -0.79 -11.84 12.91
N LEU A 75 0.18 -12.37 12.16
CA LEU A 75 -0.06 -13.45 11.21
C LEU A 75 -0.54 -14.73 11.91
N GLU A 76 0.03 -15.07 13.07
CA GLU A 76 -0.42 -16.21 13.87
C GLU A 76 -1.83 -16.00 14.43
N GLN A 77 -2.12 -14.80 14.94
CA GLN A 77 -3.48 -14.44 15.41
C GLN A 77 -4.53 -14.58 14.29
N LEU A 78 -4.24 -14.11 13.08
CA LEU A 78 -5.14 -14.27 11.93
C LEU A 78 -5.34 -15.75 11.57
N LYS A 79 -4.28 -16.53 11.61
CA LYS A 79 -4.33 -17.96 11.33
C LYS A 79 -5.24 -18.67 12.34
N GLU A 80 -5.12 -18.38 13.63
CA GLU A 80 -5.94 -19.00 14.68
C GLU A 80 -7.41 -18.57 14.62
N THR A 81 -7.67 -17.28 14.36
CA THR A 81 -9.02 -16.71 14.47
C THR A 81 -9.84 -16.78 13.18
N ALA A 82 -9.21 -16.58 12.04
CA ALA A 82 -9.89 -16.46 10.74
C ALA A 82 -9.51 -17.54 9.72
N GLN A 83 -8.38 -18.24 9.92
CA GLN A 83 -7.88 -19.27 9.01
C GLN A 83 -7.92 -18.83 7.53
N PRO A 84 -7.32 -17.70 7.17
CA PRO A 84 -7.44 -17.15 5.82
C PRO A 84 -6.71 -18.01 4.78
N ASP A 85 -7.23 -18.04 3.56
CA ASP A 85 -6.56 -18.63 2.41
C ASP A 85 -5.54 -17.64 1.82
N VAL A 86 -5.89 -16.34 1.90
CA VAL A 86 -5.10 -15.20 1.40
C VAL A 86 -5.01 -14.13 2.48
N ILE A 87 -3.81 -13.57 2.66
CA ILE A 87 -3.54 -12.42 3.52
C ILE A 87 -2.95 -11.28 2.69
N PHE A 88 -3.45 -10.08 2.88
CA PHE A 88 -2.81 -8.84 2.45
C PHE A 88 -2.12 -8.19 3.64
N ALA A 89 -0.84 -7.84 3.50
CA ALA A 89 -0.09 -7.07 4.49
C ALA A 89 0.25 -5.70 3.91
N GLU A 90 -0.35 -4.64 4.46
CA GLU A 90 -0.13 -3.27 4.03
C GLU A 90 0.98 -2.61 4.84
N SER A 91 2.05 -2.16 4.16
CA SER A 91 3.11 -1.40 4.81
C SER A 91 2.75 0.08 4.98
N VAL A 92 3.34 0.73 5.97
CA VAL A 92 3.28 2.19 6.10
C VAL A 92 3.78 2.86 4.82
N GLY A 93 3.19 3.99 4.47
CA GLY A 93 3.51 4.71 3.23
C GLY A 93 4.91 5.32 3.17
N SER A 94 5.67 5.30 4.26
CA SER A 94 7.09 5.67 4.31
C SER A 94 8.05 4.48 4.25
N CYS A 95 7.56 3.23 4.42
CA CYS A 95 8.44 2.06 4.49
C CYS A 95 9.11 1.73 3.15
N ALA A 96 10.41 1.46 3.20
CA ALA A 96 11.21 0.84 2.16
C ALA A 96 12.06 -0.28 2.78
N ASP A 97 12.82 -1.03 1.97
CA ASP A 97 13.62 -2.19 2.39
C ASP A 97 12.77 -3.38 2.92
N ILE A 98 11.57 -3.49 2.43
CA ILE A 98 10.61 -4.56 2.79
C ILE A 98 11.15 -5.94 2.41
N VAL A 99 11.93 -6.04 1.35
CA VAL A 99 12.53 -7.31 0.94
C VAL A 99 13.50 -7.82 1.99
N ALA A 100 14.36 -6.96 2.54
CA ALA A 100 15.32 -7.36 3.55
C ALA A 100 14.66 -7.61 4.92
N THR A 101 13.73 -6.74 5.29
CA THR A 101 13.20 -6.69 6.66
C THR A 101 11.96 -7.55 6.87
N VAL A 102 11.24 -7.91 5.80
CA VAL A 102 9.99 -8.68 5.86
C VAL A 102 10.03 -9.92 4.98
N VAL A 103 10.28 -9.77 3.67
CA VAL A 103 10.16 -10.90 2.72
C VAL A 103 11.15 -12.01 3.06
N LYS A 104 12.42 -11.67 3.25
CA LYS A 104 13.47 -12.66 3.57
C LYS A 104 13.23 -13.36 4.92
N PRO A 105 12.99 -12.66 6.03
CA PRO A 105 12.64 -13.32 7.29
C PRO A 105 11.44 -14.26 7.18
N LEU A 106 10.38 -13.87 6.48
CA LEU A 106 9.21 -14.73 6.27
C LEU A 106 9.56 -16.00 5.49
N LEU A 107 10.38 -15.88 4.44
CA LEU A 107 10.83 -17.04 3.64
C LEU A 107 11.72 -17.99 4.45
N GLU A 108 12.55 -17.45 5.35
CA GLU A 108 13.47 -18.24 6.16
C GLU A 108 12.77 -18.90 7.37
N LEU A 109 11.85 -18.20 8.01
CA LEU A 109 11.28 -18.61 9.30
C LEU A 109 9.89 -19.24 9.19
N ARG A 110 9.10 -18.92 8.15
CA ARG A 110 7.68 -19.26 8.05
C ARG A 110 7.24 -19.88 6.72
N SER A 111 8.14 -20.25 5.82
CA SER A 111 7.83 -20.70 4.46
C SER A 111 6.84 -21.87 4.37
N ASP A 112 6.76 -22.70 5.39
CA ASP A 112 5.85 -23.86 5.41
C ASP A 112 4.40 -23.47 5.73
N GLU A 113 4.17 -22.37 6.43
CA GLU A 113 2.85 -21.94 6.91
C GLU A 113 2.31 -20.72 6.17
N VAL A 114 3.15 -19.72 5.97
CA VAL A 114 2.84 -18.46 5.29
C VAL A 114 3.77 -18.33 4.11
N LYS A 115 3.20 -18.38 2.90
CA LYS A 115 3.98 -18.25 1.67
C LYS A 115 3.89 -16.83 1.14
N PRO A 116 4.95 -15.99 1.29
CA PRO A 116 5.05 -14.74 0.54
C PRO A 116 4.91 -15.03 -0.96
N SER A 117 3.91 -14.45 -1.58
CA SER A 117 3.53 -14.80 -2.96
C SER A 117 3.66 -13.64 -3.92
N SER A 118 3.67 -12.41 -3.42
CA SER A 118 3.93 -11.22 -4.23
C SER A 118 4.33 -10.03 -3.36
N PHE A 119 5.03 -9.08 -3.97
CA PHE A 119 5.25 -7.76 -3.43
C PHE A 119 4.82 -6.72 -4.46
N SER A 120 3.67 -6.10 -4.21
CA SER A 120 3.10 -5.03 -5.03
C SER A 120 3.43 -3.67 -4.43
N VAL A 121 4.04 -2.79 -5.21
CA VAL A 121 4.31 -1.40 -4.82
C VAL A 121 3.38 -0.48 -5.60
N PHE A 122 2.55 0.28 -4.87
CA PHE A 122 1.62 1.25 -5.44
C PHE A 122 2.25 2.63 -5.53
N THR A 123 2.09 3.28 -6.68
CA THR A 123 2.52 4.66 -6.89
C THR A 123 1.42 5.48 -7.57
N ASP A 124 1.30 6.76 -7.20
CA ASP A 124 0.43 7.71 -7.89
C ASP A 124 1.01 8.01 -9.28
N ALA A 125 0.23 7.78 -10.33
CA ALA A 125 0.64 7.95 -11.72
C ALA A 125 1.19 9.35 -12.03
N ARG A 126 0.64 10.39 -11.38
CA ARG A 126 1.07 11.79 -11.58
C ARG A 126 2.45 12.03 -10.96
N LEU A 127 2.69 11.50 -9.74
CA LEU A 127 3.98 11.62 -9.06
C LEU A 127 5.06 10.84 -9.80
N LEU A 128 4.76 9.60 -10.20
CA LEU A 128 5.69 8.79 -10.98
C LEU A 128 6.05 9.45 -12.30
N ARG A 129 5.05 9.98 -13.03
CA ARG A 129 5.29 10.68 -14.29
C ARG A 129 6.21 11.89 -14.10
N ARG A 130 5.95 12.73 -13.09
CA ARG A 130 6.82 13.88 -12.77
C ARG A 130 8.25 13.42 -12.50
N ARG A 131 8.41 12.37 -11.68
CA ARG A 131 9.74 11.83 -11.34
C ARG A 131 10.49 11.30 -12.56
N LEU A 132 9.83 10.52 -13.42
CA LEU A 132 10.44 9.94 -14.62
C LEU A 132 10.80 10.98 -15.69
N LEU A 133 10.08 12.10 -15.74
CA LEU A 133 10.37 13.24 -16.62
C LEU A 133 11.39 14.21 -16.03
N GLY A 134 11.97 13.94 -14.85
CA GLY A 134 12.92 14.86 -14.20
C GLY A 134 12.30 16.17 -13.75
N GLN A 135 10.99 16.23 -13.57
CA GLN A 135 10.27 17.42 -13.11
C GLN A 135 10.40 17.57 -11.59
N PRO A 136 10.32 18.79 -11.04
CA PRO A 136 10.37 19.00 -9.60
C PRO A 136 9.29 18.21 -8.86
N MET A 137 9.67 17.50 -7.81
CA MET A 137 8.74 16.82 -6.92
C MET A 137 8.25 17.78 -5.83
N PRO A 138 7.02 17.60 -5.30
CA PRO A 138 6.49 18.45 -4.22
C PRO A 138 7.03 18.08 -2.84
N PHE A 139 8.19 17.42 -2.77
CA PHE A 139 8.83 16.90 -1.58
C PHE A 139 10.30 17.29 -1.54
N SER A 140 10.93 17.20 -0.36
CA SER A 140 12.38 17.32 -0.22
C SER A 140 13.12 16.15 -0.90
N ASP A 141 14.42 16.33 -1.13
CA ASP A 141 15.25 15.31 -1.78
C ASP A 141 15.30 14.00 -0.98
N ASP A 142 15.22 14.05 0.36
CA ASP A 142 15.24 12.85 1.20
C ASP A 142 13.89 12.11 1.18
N VAL A 143 12.78 12.82 1.07
CA VAL A 143 11.46 12.20 0.84
C VAL A 143 11.37 11.62 -0.56
N VAL A 144 11.92 12.29 -1.58
CA VAL A 144 12.02 11.73 -2.94
C VAL A 144 12.89 10.48 -2.96
N TYR A 145 13.95 10.43 -2.15
CA TYR A 145 14.76 9.22 -1.98
C TYR A 145 13.94 8.03 -1.48
N ILE A 146 13.07 8.22 -0.48
CA ILE A 146 12.15 7.17 -0.02
C ILE A 146 11.24 6.72 -1.16
N PHE A 147 10.63 7.66 -1.87
CA PHE A 147 9.76 7.37 -3.01
C PHE A 147 10.46 6.51 -4.08
N ASP A 148 11.69 6.87 -4.43
CA ASP A 148 12.49 6.12 -5.41
C ASP A 148 12.81 4.70 -4.92
N LYS A 149 13.23 4.56 -3.66
CA LYS A 149 13.59 3.27 -3.07
C LYS A 149 12.40 2.31 -2.99
N GLN A 150 11.22 2.80 -2.67
CA GLN A 150 10.01 1.98 -2.70
C GLN A 150 9.73 1.40 -4.10
N ILE A 151 9.89 2.21 -5.14
CA ILE A 151 9.65 1.76 -6.53
C ILE A 151 10.73 0.79 -6.98
N GLU A 152 12.00 1.06 -6.66
CA GLU A 152 13.13 0.18 -7.00
C GLU A 152 12.97 -1.23 -6.43
N GLU A 153 12.31 -1.37 -5.28
CA GLU A 153 12.11 -2.64 -4.59
C GLU A 153 10.94 -3.48 -5.14
N SER A 154 10.15 -2.93 -6.06
CA SER A 154 8.91 -3.57 -6.50
C SER A 154 9.14 -4.86 -7.31
N GLY A 155 8.42 -5.93 -6.97
CA GLY A 155 8.22 -7.07 -7.86
C GLY A 155 7.11 -6.79 -8.88
N LEU A 156 6.00 -6.21 -8.41
CA LEU A 156 4.89 -5.71 -9.21
C LEU A 156 4.70 -4.22 -8.91
N LEU A 157 5.04 -3.36 -9.88
CA LEU A 157 4.79 -1.92 -9.77
C LEU A 157 3.40 -1.59 -10.30
N VAL A 158 2.52 -1.14 -9.41
CA VAL A 158 1.17 -0.71 -9.74
C VAL A 158 1.12 0.81 -9.86
N ILE A 159 1.04 1.30 -11.09
CA ILE A 159 0.87 2.71 -11.41
C ILE A 159 -0.62 3.03 -11.25
N ASN A 160 -1.01 3.44 -10.05
CA ASN A 160 -2.40 3.65 -9.66
C ASN A 160 -2.87 5.08 -9.98
N LYS A 161 -4.19 5.28 -9.92
CA LYS A 161 -4.87 6.54 -10.26
C LYS A 161 -4.59 6.97 -11.70
N ILE A 162 -4.52 6.00 -12.59
CA ILE A 162 -4.22 6.25 -14.00
C ILE A 162 -5.31 7.08 -14.68
N ASP A 163 -6.53 7.03 -14.14
CA ASP A 163 -7.69 7.83 -14.53
C ASP A 163 -7.52 9.34 -14.32
N LEU A 164 -6.53 9.76 -13.54
CA LEU A 164 -6.19 11.18 -13.34
C LEU A 164 -5.20 11.72 -14.39
N LEU A 165 -4.83 10.90 -15.36
CA LEU A 165 -3.99 11.31 -16.50
C LEU A 165 -4.78 11.18 -17.80
N GLU A 166 -4.49 12.10 -18.74
CA GLU A 166 -4.96 11.94 -20.12
C GLU A 166 -4.34 10.70 -20.77
N PRO A 167 -5.00 10.04 -21.73
CA PRO A 167 -4.57 8.76 -22.30
C PRO A 167 -3.12 8.74 -22.81
N GLU A 168 -2.66 9.81 -23.43
CA GLU A 168 -1.29 9.95 -23.93
C GLU A 168 -0.28 10.01 -22.79
N ALA A 169 -0.61 10.74 -21.71
CA ALA A 169 0.23 10.81 -20.51
C ALA A 169 0.25 9.48 -19.73
N ALA A 170 -0.87 8.75 -19.73
CA ALA A 170 -0.96 7.42 -19.14
C ALA A 170 -0.08 6.40 -19.90
N SER A 171 -0.10 6.43 -21.24
CA SER A 171 0.79 5.60 -22.07
C SER A 171 2.26 5.95 -21.84
N GLN A 172 2.57 7.24 -21.83
CA GLN A 172 3.93 7.74 -21.62
C GLN A 172 4.52 7.26 -20.27
N VAL A 173 3.77 7.43 -19.15
CA VAL A 173 4.29 7.03 -17.84
C VAL A 173 4.52 5.52 -17.77
N ARG A 174 3.65 4.71 -18.39
CA ARG A 174 3.83 3.27 -18.48
C ARG A 174 5.08 2.90 -19.27
N GLU A 175 5.31 3.48 -20.44
CA GLU A 175 6.49 3.22 -21.27
C GLU A 175 7.78 3.60 -20.55
N LEU A 176 7.81 4.78 -19.91
CA LEU A 176 8.95 5.24 -19.12
C LEU A 176 9.22 4.30 -17.92
N ALA A 177 8.18 3.82 -17.24
CA ALA A 177 8.33 2.89 -16.14
C ALA A 177 8.89 1.54 -16.60
N VAL A 178 8.38 0.97 -17.71
CA VAL A 178 8.91 -0.27 -18.30
C VAL A 178 10.38 -0.13 -18.66
N ALA A 179 10.78 0.99 -19.23
CA ALA A 179 12.18 1.24 -19.59
C ALA A 179 13.08 1.42 -18.36
N ARG A 180 12.57 2.05 -17.29
CA ARG A 180 13.35 2.39 -16.08
C ARG A 180 13.45 1.24 -15.08
N PHE A 181 12.42 0.39 -14.99
CA PHE A 181 12.30 -0.71 -14.01
C PHE A 181 12.09 -2.06 -14.70
N PRO A 182 13.07 -2.55 -15.48
CA PRO A 182 12.91 -3.76 -16.30
C PRO A 182 12.78 -5.05 -15.48
N ALA A 183 13.13 -5.03 -14.19
CA ALA A 183 13.00 -6.16 -13.28
C ALA A 183 11.58 -6.26 -12.67
N SER A 184 10.78 -5.19 -12.76
CA SER A 184 9.43 -5.15 -12.20
C SER A 184 8.38 -5.44 -13.28
N ILE A 185 7.34 -6.15 -12.89
CA ILE A 185 6.12 -6.23 -13.71
C ILE A 185 5.37 -4.90 -13.56
N ILE A 186 5.07 -4.24 -14.68
CA ILE A 186 4.41 -2.91 -14.67
C ILE A 186 2.93 -3.08 -14.97
N ARG A 187 2.09 -2.58 -14.05
CA ARG A 187 0.64 -2.55 -14.21
C ARG A 187 0.10 -1.13 -14.02
N THR A 188 -0.76 -0.68 -14.93
CA THR A 188 -1.56 0.55 -14.73
C THR A 188 -2.90 0.17 -14.09
N GLN A 189 -3.43 1.02 -13.19
CA GLN A 189 -4.63 0.73 -12.42
C GLN A 189 -5.39 2.01 -12.05
N ASN A 190 -6.72 1.88 -11.97
CA ASN A 190 -7.60 2.73 -11.19
C ASN A 190 -8.23 1.87 -10.08
N SER A 191 -7.81 2.05 -8.83
CA SER A 191 -8.30 1.23 -7.72
C SER A 191 -9.76 1.51 -7.33
N LEU A 192 -10.41 2.50 -7.92
CA LEU A 192 -11.85 2.73 -7.79
C LEU A 192 -12.68 1.95 -8.83
N ASP A 193 -12.02 1.36 -9.83
CA ASP A 193 -12.66 0.55 -10.86
C ASP A 193 -12.60 -0.94 -10.49
N PRO A 194 -13.76 -1.61 -10.27
CA PRO A 194 -13.78 -3.04 -9.93
C PRO A 194 -13.12 -3.96 -10.96
N GLY A 195 -13.16 -3.60 -12.26
CA GLY A 195 -12.52 -4.38 -13.31
C GLY A 195 -10.99 -4.28 -13.25
N ASN A 196 -10.46 -3.11 -12.87
CA ASN A 196 -9.03 -2.93 -12.64
C ASN A 196 -8.56 -3.73 -11.41
N ILE A 197 -9.36 -3.75 -10.34
CA ILE A 197 -9.10 -4.57 -9.16
C ILE A 197 -9.13 -6.06 -9.52
N ALA A 198 -10.14 -6.53 -10.25
CA ALA A 198 -10.23 -7.92 -10.70
C ALA A 198 -8.98 -8.35 -11.48
N GLY A 199 -8.51 -7.52 -12.38
CA GLY A 199 -7.28 -7.79 -13.11
C GLY A 199 -6.01 -7.78 -12.24
N TRP A 200 -5.96 -7.01 -11.13
CA TRP A 200 -4.86 -7.11 -10.17
C TRP A 200 -4.95 -8.42 -9.37
N VAL A 201 -6.12 -8.77 -8.87
CA VAL A 201 -6.38 -10.05 -8.18
C VAL A 201 -6.01 -11.23 -9.06
N ASP A 202 -6.36 -11.20 -10.35
CA ASP A 202 -6.00 -12.24 -11.32
C ASP A 202 -4.47 -12.41 -11.41
N VAL A 203 -3.72 -11.33 -11.54
CA VAL A 203 -2.25 -11.36 -11.54
C VAL A 203 -1.69 -11.96 -10.24
N LEU A 204 -2.27 -11.62 -9.08
CA LEU A 204 -1.84 -12.14 -7.79
C LEU A 204 -2.13 -13.64 -7.61
N THR A 205 -3.22 -14.13 -8.17
CA THR A 205 -3.70 -15.51 -7.97
C THR A 205 -3.19 -16.48 -8.99
N THR A 206 -3.04 -16.05 -10.24
CA THR A 206 -2.64 -16.88 -11.39
C THR A 206 -1.23 -16.59 -11.88
N GLY A 207 -0.69 -15.41 -11.57
CA GLY A 207 0.65 -15.01 -11.98
C GLY A 207 1.75 -15.77 -11.23
N ASP A 208 2.79 -16.16 -11.96
CA ASP A 208 4.04 -16.62 -11.35
C ASP A 208 4.90 -15.38 -11.02
N LEU A 209 4.50 -14.70 -9.93
CA LEU A 209 5.15 -13.49 -9.48
C LEU A 209 6.42 -13.83 -8.71
N ALA A 210 7.58 -13.55 -9.31
CA ALA A 210 8.84 -13.64 -8.59
C ALA A 210 8.90 -12.53 -7.52
N LEU A 211 9.22 -12.93 -6.29
CA LEU A 211 9.58 -11.97 -5.25
C LEU A 211 10.93 -11.35 -5.58
N PRO A 212 11.16 -10.05 -5.31
CA PRO A 212 12.47 -9.45 -5.45
C PRO A 212 13.51 -10.21 -4.62
N ALA A 213 14.62 -10.61 -5.26
CA ALA A 213 15.62 -11.46 -4.62
C ALA A 213 16.67 -10.67 -3.84
N HIS A 214 16.88 -9.41 -4.19
CA HIS A 214 17.95 -8.59 -3.65
C HIS A 214 17.39 -7.44 -2.81
N PRO A 215 17.93 -7.25 -1.59
CA PRO A 215 17.61 -6.07 -0.79
C PRO A 215 18.16 -4.82 -1.49
N LEU A 216 17.60 -3.68 -1.13
CA LEU A 216 18.07 -2.40 -1.59
C LEU A 216 19.41 -2.04 -0.93
N ASP A 217 20.20 -1.24 -1.64
CA ASP A 217 21.27 -0.46 -1.02
C ASP A 217 20.67 0.85 -0.49
N ILE A 218 20.45 0.92 0.82
CA ILE A 218 19.78 2.04 1.49
C ILE A 218 20.77 2.84 2.33
N ASP A 219 20.80 4.16 2.09
CA ASP A 219 21.35 5.14 3.00
C ASP A 219 20.32 5.43 4.11
N TYR A 220 20.50 4.77 5.26
CA TYR A 220 19.58 4.89 6.38
C TYR A 220 19.57 6.27 7.05
N GLU A 221 20.62 7.07 6.90
CA GLU A 221 20.67 8.46 7.39
C GLU A 221 19.70 9.33 6.56
N ARG A 222 19.78 9.23 5.24
CA ARG A 222 18.83 9.90 4.34
C ARG A 222 17.42 9.38 4.52
N TYR A 223 17.27 8.06 4.65
CA TYR A 223 15.95 7.44 4.88
C TYR A 223 15.31 7.99 6.15
N GLY A 224 16.01 7.98 7.29
CA GLY A 224 15.50 8.51 8.56
C GLY A 224 15.21 10.02 8.50
N THR A 225 16.02 10.80 7.78
CA THR A 225 15.79 12.24 7.56
C THR A 225 14.50 12.46 6.76
N GLY A 226 14.29 11.69 5.68
CA GLY A 226 13.09 11.76 4.86
C GLY A 226 11.83 11.34 5.63
N GLU A 227 11.91 10.26 6.41
CA GLU A 227 10.80 9.79 7.22
C GLU A 227 10.39 10.81 8.28
N ALA A 228 11.35 11.46 8.95
CA ALA A 228 11.09 12.52 9.92
C ALA A 228 10.42 13.77 9.32
N GLN A 229 10.51 13.96 8.01
CA GLN A 229 9.84 15.06 7.30
C GLN A 229 8.40 14.72 6.86
N LEU A 230 8.03 13.45 6.92
CA LEU A 230 6.66 12.99 6.65
C LEU A 230 5.83 13.17 7.92
N ALA A 231 5.01 14.23 7.94
CA ALA A 231 4.11 14.48 9.06
C ALA A 231 2.81 13.68 8.92
N TRP A 232 2.37 13.10 10.02
CA TRP A 232 1.10 12.40 10.13
C TRP A 232 0.11 13.28 10.88
N LEU A 233 -1.05 13.55 10.27
CA LEU A 233 -2.17 14.20 10.94
C LEU A 233 -3.34 13.21 10.94
N ASP A 234 -3.65 12.71 12.11
CA ASP A 234 -4.78 11.82 12.37
C ASP A 234 -5.61 12.41 13.51
N GLU A 235 -6.75 12.99 13.16
CA GLU A 235 -7.59 13.73 14.10
C GLU A 235 -9.07 13.37 13.95
N ARG A 236 -9.73 13.19 15.08
CA ARG A 236 -11.19 13.02 15.14
C ARG A 236 -11.86 14.36 15.32
N VAL A 237 -12.62 14.79 14.32
CA VAL A 237 -13.39 16.04 14.37
C VAL A 237 -14.87 15.76 14.63
N THR A 238 -15.44 16.40 15.65
CA THR A 238 -16.88 16.36 15.92
C THR A 238 -17.51 17.68 15.48
N LEU A 239 -18.35 17.65 14.47
CA LEU A 239 -19.09 18.80 13.97
C LEU A 239 -20.48 18.83 14.59
N ARG A 240 -20.86 19.97 15.19
CA ARG A 240 -22.22 20.20 15.74
C ARG A 240 -22.88 21.32 14.94
N PRO A 241 -23.83 21.01 14.05
CA PRO A 241 -24.53 22.03 13.30
C PRO A 241 -25.46 22.84 14.24
N LEU A 242 -25.51 24.12 14.04
CA LEU A 242 -26.36 25.02 14.85
C LEU A 242 -27.85 24.93 14.48
N GLU A 243 -28.19 24.48 13.27
CA GLU A 243 -29.56 24.50 12.71
C GLU A 243 -29.96 23.21 11.97
N GLY A 244 -29.60 22.03 12.45
CA GLY A 244 -30.11 20.77 11.87
C GLY A 244 -29.55 20.37 10.48
N ARG A 245 -28.65 21.16 9.87
CA ARG A 245 -28.05 20.92 8.55
C ARG A 245 -26.71 20.17 8.65
N GLY A 246 -26.70 19.03 9.34
CA GLY A 246 -25.48 18.29 9.62
C GLY A 246 -24.67 17.92 8.37
N ARG A 247 -25.33 17.44 7.31
CA ARG A 247 -24.66 17.07 6.06
C ARG A 247 -23.99 18.25 5.36
N GLU A 248 -24.68 19.39 5.25
CA GLU A 248 -24.12 20.60 4.65
C GLU A 248 -22.92 21.13 5.44
N THR A 249 -22.99 21.10 6.77
CA THR A 249 -21.89 21.49 7.66
C THR A 249 -20.65 20.62 7.43
N VAL A 250 -20.81 19.30 7.33
CA VAL A 250 -19.71 18.37 7.02
C VAL A 250 -19.10 18.65 5.66
N MET A 251 -19.94 18.83 4.63
CA MET A 251 -19.46 19.12 3.28
C MET A 251 -18.68 20.43 3.21
N HIS A 252 -19.17 21.50 3.81
CA HIS A 252 -18.45 22.78 3.87
C HIS A 252 -17.12 22.67 4.63
N PHE A 253 -17.09 21.89 5.73
CA PHE A 253 -15.86 21.65 6.46
C PHE A 253 -14.82 20.93 5.59
N LEU A 254 -15.21 19.85 4.91
CA LEU A 254 -14.34 19.09 4.01
C LEU A 254 -13.82 19.95 2.85
N GLU A 255 -14.71 20.75 2.22
CA GLU A 255 -14.33 21.68 1.16
C GLU A 255 -13.33 22.75 1.63
N ALA A 256 -13.44 23.20 2.88
CA ALA A 256 -12.51 24.17 3.47
C ALA A 256 -11.13 23.57 3.77
N MET A 257 -11.07 22.26 4.05
CA MET A 257 -9.80 21.57 4.31
C MET A 257 -9.00 21.27 3.03
N VAL A 258 -9.67 21.20 1.87
CA VAL A 258 -9.01 20.87 0.57
C VAL A 258 -8.48 22.12 -0.13
N LYS A 259 -8.86 23.33 0.30
CA LYS A 259 -8.36 24.62 -0.22
C LYS A 259 -7.06 25.04 0.41
#